data_46ba493b361f9fee6bfb95aee3ef0451
#
_entry.id   46ba493b361f9fee6bfb95aee3ef0451
#
_cell.length_a   1.000
_cell.length_b   1.000
_cell.length_c   1.000
_cell.angle_alpha   90.00
_cell.angle_beta   90.00
_cell.angle_gamma   90.00
#
_symmetry.space_group_name_H-M   'P 1'
#
loop_
_entity.id
_entity.type
_entity.pdbx_description
1 polymer ?
#
loop_
_entity_poly.entity_id
_entity_poly.type
_entity_poly.pdbx_seq_one_letter_code
_entity_poly.pdbx_strand_id
1 'polypeptide(L)'
;VSAESIRRPTNRSAPTAEPTGEPECDSGSSPWADELFRRLAVSAPAGLVVVDVDGTVRLRNDEAARILGDVDRIPAALLAVLDGDPAEAAVGDGSGAAGVKVVVERGLRRVELECRPVSMPSLAPFRAAWLTDVTRARVVQRRLAAIAQASSSVAAVGNLAATVDAVAAEVVREDHIAAVQVITLDDTGVRVRLLGTAGFTDTRDFIPKLQRCQELGAELMMLSAAATGKLVVVAHRKPQVLADPRWEPLHEIMAQPDWDSYVGVPLIVNGRTVGVLNAFCTPQAQPPTAEDIAFLVAMAEQAALAVDRAELVSAAEIQARREERHRVAAELHDSVVQQVFSIKMRAEALRLGIERDGDVSPEYLTEHAEALAMSSRLALDDLRALILELRPGGLAEKGLIGSVAAWVESVGARTGIVATFRSDVEFVALPSGLEDDLYRIVQEALNNVVKHAEATAVTVSIAVRGANGLLVVDIEDDGVGFRRPLQSADSLGMLSMRERAQRWGGSVVLRGRPGEGGHLRVTISLPATAGAAPGWSRERYD
;
A
#
# COMPACT_ATOMS: atom_id res chain seq x y z
N VAL A 1 50.93 -12.08 -18.92
CA VAL A 1 52.02 -11.97 -19.87
C VAL A 1 52.61 -10.59 -19.74
N SER A 2 53.76 -10.55 -19.10
CA SER A 2 55.03 -9.81 -19.24
C SER A 2 55.03 -8.28 -19.29
N ALA A 3 55.68 -7.77 -18.28
CA ALA A 3 56.26 -6.44 -18.19
C ALA A 3 57.53 -6.34 -19.08
N GLU A 4 57.74 -5.20 -19.70
CA GLU A 4 59.07 -4.72 -20.18
C GLU A 4 59.08 -3.19 -20.06
N SER A 5 59.74 -2.71 -19.05
CA SER A 5 61.04 -2.05 -18.96
C SER A 5 61.36 -1.04 -20.09
N ILE A 6 61.25 0.26 -19.78
CA ILE A 6 61.96 1.35 -20.50
C ILE A 6 62.89 2.06 -19.55
N ARG A 7 64.19 2.04 -19.94
CA ARG A 7 65.38 2.56 -19.26
C ARG A 7 65.40 4.07 -19.23
N ARG A 8 65.90 4.63 -18.12
CA ARG A 8 66.42 6.01 -17.98
C ARG A 8 67.76 6.16 -18.72
N PRO A 9 68.01 7.27 -19.37
CA PRO A 9 69.40 7.64 -19.68
C PRO A 9 69.98 8.59 -18.61
N THR A 10 71.25 8.38 -18.38
CA THR A 10 72.15 8.92 -17.40
C THR A 10 72.57 10.36 -17.67
N ASN A 11 72.72 11.05 -16.60
CA ASN A 11 73.48 12.28 -16.28
C ASN A 11 74.73 12.54 -17.08
N ARG A 12 74.88 13.77 -17.61
CA ARG A 12 76.19 14.41 -17.89
C ARG A 12 76.18 15.89 -17.44
N SER A 13 77.16 16.18 -16.65
CA SER A 13 77.61 17.35 -15.97
C SER A 13 77.61 18.69 -16.71
N ALA A 14 77.40 19.72 -15.91
CA ALA A 14 77.44 21.15 -16.17
C ALA A 14 78.77 21.68 -16.76
N PRO A 15 78.74 22.91 -17.26
CA PRO A 15 79.49 23.95 -16.60
C PRO A 15 78.66 25.22 -16.30
N THR A 16 79.06 25.84 -15.23
CA THR A 16 78.79 27.15 -14.66
C THR A 16 79.05 28.28 -15.61
N ALA A 17 78.00 29.17 -15.80
CA ALA A 17 78.22 30.56 -16.13
C ALA A 17 77.00 31.36 -15.65
N GLU A 18 77.16 32.25 -14.71
CA GLU A 18 76.23 33.34 -14.44
C GLU A 18 76.15 34.26 -15.66
N PRO A 19 74.94 34.72 -15.94
CA PRO A 19 74.79 36.15 -16.15
C PRO A 19 73.60 36.74 -15.40
N THR A 20 73.88 37.83 -14.77
CA THR A 20 72.97 38.89 -14.33
C THR A 20 72.12 39.35 -15.47
N GLY A 21 70.80 39.23 -15.31
CA GLY A 21 69.77 39.76 -16.19
C GLY A 21 68.41 39.36 -15.64
N GLU A 22 67.72 40.29 -14.98
CA GLU A 22 66.30 40.16 -14.67
C GLU A 22 65.54 39.86 -15.94
N PRO A 23 64.72 38.78 -16.01
CA PRO A 23 63.80 38.67 -17.14
C PRO A 23 62.62 39.62 -16.90
N GLU A 24 62.53 40.67 -17.68
CA GLU A 24 61.26 41.35 -17.95
C GLU A 24 60.22 40.29 -18.30
N CYS A 25 59.22 40.12 -17.45
CA CYS A 25 58.01 39.37 -17.74
C CYS A 25 57.29 40.09 -18.88
N ASP A 26 57.62 39.73 -20.08
CA ASP A 26 56.78 40.05 -21.25
C ASP A 26 55.50 39.25 -21.14
N SER A 27 54.46 39.87 -20.55
CA SER A 27 53.12 39.33 -20.38
C SER A 27 52.31 39.37 -21.68
N GLY A 28 52.93 39.12 -22.81
CA GLY A 28 52.30 38.95 -24.10
C GLY A 28 51.75 37.52 -24.20
N SER A 29 50.45 37.33 -23.92
CA SER A 29 49.74 36.12 -24.34
C SER A 29 49.97 35.88 -25.82
N SER A 30 50.44 34.68 -26.16
CA SER A 30 50.69 34.35 -27.58
C SER A 30 49.38 34.38 -28.36
N PRO A 31 49.33 35.10 -29.52
CA PRO A 31 48.09 35.25 -30.30
C PRO A 31 47.38 33.91 -30.61
N TRP A 32 48.13 32.82 -30.71
CA TRP A 32 47.54 31.49 -30.93
C TRP A 32 46.86 30.93 -29.67
N ALA A 33 47.34 31.26 -28.47
CA ALA A 33 46.74 30.82 -27.22
C ALA A 33 45.40 31.52 -26.97
N ASP A 34 45.30 32.82 -27.29
CA ASP A 34 44.06 33.58 -27.21
C ASP A 34 43.02 33.07 -28.22
N GLU A 35 43.46 32.77 -29.43
CA GLU A 35 42.56 32.21 -30.47
C GLU A 35 42.12 30.78 -30.12
N LEU A 36 43.03 29.94 -29.62
CA LEU A 36 42.70 28.58 -29.15
C LEU A 36 41.71 28.62 -27.98
N PHE A 37 41.96 29.48 -26.99
CA PHE A 37 41.05 29.65 -25.87
C PHE A 37 39.66 30.13 -26.31
N ARG A 38 39.62 31.10 -27.21
CA ARG A 38 38.37 31.61 -27.79
C ARG A 38 37.60 30.49 -28.49
N ARG A 39 38.26 29.70 -29.34
CA ARG A 39 37.63 28.56 -30.03
C ARG A 39 37.14 27.49 -29.09
N LEU A 40 37.93 27.14 -28.06
CA LEU A 40 37.53 26.18 -27.06
C LEU A 40 36.34 26.69 -26.24
N ALA A 41 36.33 27.95 -25.84
CA ALA A 41 35.21 28.53 -25.10
C ALA A 41 33.94 28.57 -25.94
N VAL A 42 34.02 28.93 -27.22
CA VAL A 42 32.88 28.98 -28.16
C VAL A 42 32.32 27.58 -28.44
N SER A 43 33.20 26.59 -28.63
CA SER A 43 32.79 25.22 -28.97
C SER A 43 32.47 24.33 -27.74
N ALA A 44 32.59 24.86 -26.52
CA ALA A 44 32.33 24.10 -25.31
C ALA A 44 30.86 23.64 -25.21
N PRO A 45 30.59 22.40 -24.83
CA PRO A 45 29.22 21.88 -24.68
C PRO A 45 28.47 22.45 -23.46
N ALA A 46 29.16 23.18 -22.59
CA ALA A 46 28.61 23.90 -21.45
C ALA A 46 28.60 25.41 -21.71
N GLY A 47 27.61 26.11 -21.21
CA GLY A 47 27.52 27.55 -21.27
C GLY A 47 28.60 28.22 -20.41
N LEU A 48 29.44 29.08 -21.01
CA LEU A 48 30.36 29.91 -20.26
C LEU A 48 29.79 31.33 -20.17
N VAL A 49 29.69 31.85 -18.95
CA VAL A 49 29.30 33.23 -18.70
C VAL A 49 30.34 33.92 -17.84
N VAL A 50 30.69 35.17 -18.18
CA VAL A 50 31.52 36.08 -17.38
C VAL A 50 30.70 37.33 -17.11
N VAL A 51 30.63 37.72 -15.85
CA VAL A 51 29.84 38.88 -15.38
C VAL A 51 30.69 39.79 -14.52
N ASP A 52 30.27 41.04 -14.41
CA ASP A 52 30.79 41.96 -13.39
C ASP A 52 30.12 41.76 -12.03
N VAL A 53 30.49 42.63 -11.06
CA VAL A 53 29.96 42.57 -9.71
C VAL A 53 28.44 42.76 -9.61
N ASP A 54 27.87 43.46 -10.59
CA ASP A 54 26.44 43.75 -10.63
C ASP A 54 25.65 42.65 -11.39
N GLY A 55 26.34 41.64 -11.92
CA GLY A 55 25.75 40.56 -12.71
C GLY A 55 25.49 40.91 -14.17
N THR A 56 26.06 42.02 -14.66
CA THR A 56 26.00 42.37 -16.08
C THR A 56 26.91 41.45 -16.89
N VAL A 57 26.38 40.89 -17.98
CA VAL A 57 27.09 39.93 -18.82
C VAL A 57 28.17 40.66 -19.65
N ARG A 58 29.40 40.24 -19.46
CA ARG A 58 30.57 40.79 -20.22
C ARG A 58 31.03 39.85 -21.31
N LEU A 59 30.90 38.56 -21.09
CA LEU A 59 31.19 37.52 -22.07
C LEU A 59 30.26 36.34 -21.91
N ARG A 60 29.84 35.77 -23.00
CA ARG A 60 29.11 34.48 -23.03
C ARG A 60 29.44 33.74 -24.31
N ASN A 61 29.44 32.43 -24.27
CA ASN A 61 29.47 31.59 -25.44
C ASN A 61 28.05 31.31 -25.98
N ASP A 62 27.97 30.69 -27.17
CA ASP A 62 26.68 30.38 -27.81
C ASP A 62 25.78 29.50 -26.94
N GLU A 63 26.37 28.56 -26.20
CA GLU A 63 25.61 27.68 -25.32
C GLU A 63 25.02 28.43 -24.09
N ALA A 64 25.80 29.36 -23.50
CA ALA A 64 25.26 30.23 -22.45
C ALA A 64 24.13 31.14 -22.98
N ALA A 65 24.26 31.65 -24.20
CA ALA A 65 23.21 32.41 -24.86
C ALA A 65 21.97 31.57 -25.13
N ARG A 66 22.14 30.31 -25.51
CA ARG A 66 21.04 29.35 -25.70
C ARG A 66 20.31 29.06 -24.38
N ILE A 67 21.07 28.85 -23.31
CA ILE A 67 20.55 28.54 -21.97
C ILE A 67 19.83 29.75 -21.35
N LEU A 68 20.50 30.89 -21.25
CA LEU A 68 20.00 32.09 -20.56
C LEU A 68 19.09 32.96 -21.43
N GLY A 69 19.21 32.85 -22.75
CA GLY A 69 18.62 33.78 -23.69
C GLY A 69 19.50 35.02 -23.92
N ASP A 70 18.97 35.99 -24.65
CA ASP A 70 19.66 37.25 -24.89
C ASP A 70 19.41 38.22 -23.74
N VAL A 71 20.18 38.01 -22.66
CA VAL A 71 20.07 38.80 -21.42
C VAL A 71 21.34 39.63 -21.22
N ASP A 72 21.17 40.90 -20.87
CA ASP A 72 22.28 41.78 -20.50
C ASP A 72 22.75 41.56 -19.06
N ARG A 73 21.91 40.92 -18.23
CA ARG A 73 22.17 40.66 -16.84
C ARG A 73 21.71 39.26 -16.47
N ILE A 74 22.54 38.52 -15.71
CA ILE A 74 22.16 37.18 -15.27
C ILE A 74 21.05 37.21 -14.20
N PRO A 75 20.21 36.17 -14.10
CA PRO A 75 19.21 36.03 -13.03
C PRO A 75 19.81 36.14 -11.63
N ALA A 76 19.08 36.77 -10.70
CA ALA A 76 19.55 36.98 -9.33
C ALA A 76 19.98 35.69 -8.63
N ALA A 77 19.28 34.59 -8.91
CA ALA A 77 19.61 33.27 -8.35
C ALA A 77 21.01 32.76 -8.79
N LEU A 78 21.42 33.05 -10.04
CA LEU A 78 22.76 32.74 -10.52
C LEU A 78 23.80 33.69 -9.93
N LEU A 79 23.48 34.97 -9.80
CA LEU A 79 24.38 35.94 -9.19
C LEU A 79 24.68 35.57 -7.73
N ALA A 80 23.69 35.18 -6.96
CA ALA A 80 23.86 34.76 -5.58
C ALA A 80 24.84 33.57 -5.44
N VAL A 81 24.85 32.63 -6.38
CA VAL A 81 25.82 31.53 -6.42
C VAL A 81 27.22 32.00 -6.72
N LEU A 82 27.38 33.05 -7.57
CA LEU A 82 28.67 33.62 -7.90
C LEU A 82 29.21 34.56 -6.83
N ASP A 83 28.33 35.06 -5.93
CA ASP A 83 28.68 35.91 -4.80
C ASP A 83 29.07 35.12 -3.56
N GLY A 84 28.62 33.84 -3.46
CA GLY A 84 28.97 32.93 -2.38
C GLY A 84 30.43 32.50 -2.45
N ASP A 85 31.05 32.24 -1.30
CA ASP A 85 32.41 31.70 -1.25
C ASP A 85 32.39 30.29 -1.90
N PRO A 86 33.19 30.06 -2.98
CA PRO A 86 33.27 28.74 -3.59
C PRO A 86 33.72 27.64 -2.63
N ALA A 87 34.29 27.97 -1.44
CA ALA A 87 34.61 27.04 -0.39
C ALA A 87 33.38 26.57 0.43
N GLU A 88 32.33 27.38 0.59
CA GLU A 88 31.08 26.98 1.23
C GLU A 88 30.17 26.14 0.32
N ALA A 89 30.25 26.34 -1.00
CA ALA A 89 29.51 25.54 -1.99
C ALA A 89 30.07 24.11 -2.16
N ALA A 90 31.25 23.82 -1.63
CA ALA A 90 31.96 22.53 -1.73
C ALA A 90 31.70 21.56 -0.55
N VAL A 91 30.77 21.84 0.38
CA VAL A 91 30.40 20.93 1.48
C VAL A 91 29.35 19.91 0.99
N GLY A 92 29.80 18.96 0.21
CA GLY A 92 29.04 17.79 -0.20
C GLY A 92 29.96 16.76 -0.82
N ASP A 93 30.27 15.72 -0.06
CA ASP A 93 30.95 14.47 -0.42
C ASP A 93 32.18 14.55 -1.37
N GLY A 94 33.32 14.72 -0.88
CA GLY A 94 34.65 14.28 -1.30
C GLY A 94 35.05 14.07 -2.77
N SER A 95 34.22 14.39 -3.78
CA SER A 95 34.52 14.29 -5.22
C SER A 95 34.48 15.69 -5.86
N GLY A 96 35.62 16.19 -6.22
CA GLY A 96 35.95 17.53 -6.71
C GLY A 96 34.84 18.33 -7.41
N ALA A 97 34.64 19.57 -6.94
CA ALA A 97 33.86 20.64 -7.55
C ALA A 97 32.42 20.30 -7.94
N ALA A 98 31.58 20.00 -6.95
CA ALA A 98 30.15 19.85 -7.16
C ALA A 98 29.54 21.18 -7.63
N GLY A 99 28.88 21.20 -8.79
CA GLY A 99 28.15 22.37 -9.29
C GLY A 99 26.95 22.70 -8.41
N VAL A 100 26.70 23.98 -8.18
CA VAL A 100 25.55 24.47 -7.43
C VAL A 100 24.32 24.44 -8.36
N LYS A 101 23.20 23.88 -7.87
CA LYS A 101 21.95 23.79 -8.61
C LYS A 101 21.17 25.07 -8.49
N VAL A 102 20.74 25.61 -9.59
CA VAL A 102 19.99 26.84 -9.67
C VAL A 102 18.78 26.64 -10.56
N VAL A 103 17.63 27.10 -10.10
CA VAL A 103 16.42 27.15 -10.92
C VAL A 103 16.22 28.55 -11.45
N VAL A 104 16.08 28.66 -12.75
CA VAL A 104 15.89 29.94 -13.46
C VAL A 104 14.55 29.91 -14.21
N GLU A 105 13.75 30.93 -14.04
CA GLU A 105 12.52 31.12 -14.80
C GLU A 105 12.83 31.88 -16.11
N ARG A 106 12.47 31.28 -17.23
CA ARG A 106 12.61 31.86 -18.54
C ARG A 106 11.25 31.97 -19.24
N GLY A 107 10.59 33.09 -19.07
CA GLY A 107 9.19 33.25 -19.47
C GLY A 107 8.29 32.26 -18.71
N LEU A 108 7.62 31.37 -19.44
CA LEU A 108 6.77 30.32 -18.87
C LEU A 108 7.52 29.00 -18.58
N ARG A 109 8.84 28.97 -18.89
CA ARG A 109 9.63 27.75 -18.68
C ARG A 109 10.52 27.88 -17.47
N ARG A 110 10.50 26.82 -16.65
CA ARG A 110 11.42 26.62 -15.55
C ARG A 110 12.61 25.80 -16.04
N VAL A 111 13.83 26.34 -15.92
CA VAL A 111 15.07 25.70 -16.37
C VAL A 111 15.91 25.38 -15.13
N GLU A 112 16.29 24.13 -14.97
CA GLU A 112 17.21 23.69 -13.91
C GLU A 112 18.63 23.70 -14.45
N LEU A 113 19.50 24.52 -13.82
CA LEU A 113 20.89 24.69 -14.22
C LEU A 113 21.81 24.12 -13.15
N GLU A 114 22.88 23.50 -13.59
CA GLU A 114 24.06 23.27 -12.76
C GLU A 114 25.07 24.39 -13.06
N CYS A 115 25.32 25.23 -12.05
CA CYS A 115 26.27 26.32 -12.06
C CYS A 115 27.56 25.91 -11.37
N ARG A 116 28.69 25.98 -12.08
CA ARG A 116 30.03 25.73 -11.52
C ARG A 116 30.84 27.03 -11.61
N PRO A 117 30.99 27.75 -10.47
CA PRO A 117 31.84 28.93 -10.44
C PRO A 117 33.28 28.58 -10.80
N VAL A 118 33.90 29.49 -11.56
CA VAL A 118 35.31 29.37 -11.93
C VAL A 118 36.11 30.41 -11.17
N SER A 119 37.05 29.94 -10.36
CA SER A 119 37.97 30.85 -9.64
C SER A 119 38.98 31.43 -10.60
N MET A 120 38.94 32.74 -10.81
CA MET A 120 39.88 33.49 -11.63
C MET A 120 40.43 34.72 -10.88
N PRO A 121 41.31 34.52 -9.90
CA PRO A 121 41.81 35.64 -9.08
C PRO A 121 42.44 36.78 -9.87
N SER A 122 43.04 36.48 -11.01
CA SER A 122 43.70 37.44 -11.89
C SER A 122 42.73 38.33 -12.69
N LEU A 123 41.44 37.97 -12.73
CA LEU A 123 40.38 38.70 -13.47
C LEU A 123 39.42 39.47 -12.55
N ALA A 124 39.73 39.56 -11.23
CA ALA A 124 38.91 40.38 -10.33
C ALA A 124 38.77 41.80 -10.87
N PRO A 125 37.56 42.40 -10.89
CA PRO A 125 36.36 42.00 -10.16
C PRO A 125 35.38 41.08 -10.91
N PHE A 126 35.75 40.56 -12.06
CA PHE A 126 34.86 39.70 -12.86
C PHE A 126 34.70 38.32 -12.25
N ARG A 127 33.52 37.72 -12.45
CA ARG A 127 33.16 36.36 -12.03
C ARG A 127 32.81 35.52 -13.24
N ALA A 128 33.17 34.26 -13.23
CA ALA A 128 32.88 33.34 -14.32
C ALA A 128 32.23 32.06 -13.83
N ALA A 129 31.37 31.47 -14.62
CA ALA A 129 30.79 30.17 -14.35
C ALA A 129 30.56 29.34 -15.59
N TRP A 130 30.64 28.04 -15.44
CA TRP A 130 30.07 27.08 -16.38
C TRP A 130 28.63 26.79 -16.00
N LEU A 131 27.75 26.81 -17.01
CA LEU A 131 26.32 26.52 -16.89
C LEU A 131 25.99 25.29 -17.73
N THR A 132 25.31 24.34 -17.11
CA THR A 132 24.78 23.16 -17.81
C THR A 132 23.29 23.09 -17.58
N ASP A 133 22.51 23.05 -18.67
CA ASP A 133 21.07 22.78 -18.59
C ASP A 133 20.87 21.31 -18.26
N VAL A 134 20.43 21.05 -17.05
CA VAL A 134 20.17 19.68 -16.53
C VAL A 134 18.67 19.36 -16.44
N THR A 135 17.82 20.25 -16.96
CA THR A 135 16.35 20.12 -16.86
C THR A 135 15.88 18.76 -17.36
N ARG A 136 16.25 18.41 -18.60
CA ARG A 136 15.82 17.11 -19.19
C ARG A 136 16.39 15.91 -18.45
N ALA A 137 17.67 15.94 -18.09
CA ALA A 137 18.30 14.85 -17.34
C ALA A 137 17.64 14.65 -15.98
N ARG A 138 17.26 15.76 -15.32
CA ARG A 138 16.55 15.74 -14.04
C ARG A 138 15.14 15.23 -14.14
N VAL A 139 14.38 15.63 -15.16
CA VAL A 139 13.05 15.08 -15.43
C VAL A 139 13.14 13.57 -15.63
N VAL A 140 14.06 13.09 -16.46
CA VAL A 140 14.26 11.66 -16.68
C VAL A 140 14.63 10.94 -15.39
N GLN A 141 15.55 11.49 -14.60
CA GLN A 141 15.96 10.90 -13.32
C GLN A 141 14.78 10.84 -12.32
N ARG A 142 13.98 11.91 -12.21
CA ARG A 142 12.78 11.94 -11.35
C ARG A 142 11.76 10.88 -11.79
N ARG A 143 11.49 10.79 -13.10
CA ARG A 143 10.56 9.79 -13.67
C ARG A 143 11.02 8.34 -13.41
N LEU A 144 12.30 8.05 -13.57
CA LEU A 144 12.86 6.74 -13.24
C LEU A 144 12.74 6.42 -11.75
N ALA A 145 12.99 7.41 -10.89
CA ALA A 145 12.81 7.25 -9.44
C ALA A 145 11.34 7.01 -9.08
N ALA A 146 10.40 7.73 -9.71
CA ALA A 146 8.96 7.56 -9.54
C ALA A 146 8.50 6.13 -9.92
N ILE A 147 8.96 5.63 -11.07
CA ILE A 147 8.66 4.26 -11.51
C ILE A 147 9.24 3.23 -10.53
N ALA A 148 10.47 3.42 -10.08
CA ALA A 148 11.10 2.52 -9.11
C ALA A 148 10.36 2.54 -7.75
N GLN A 149 9.93 3.71 -7.29
CA GLN A 149 9.15 3.85 -6.07
C GLN A 149 7.78 3.19 -6.19
N ALA A 150 7.07 3.38 -7.31
CA ALA A 150 5.81 2.72 -7.58
C ALA A 150 5.98 1.19 -7.59
N SER A 151 7.01 0.67 -8.26
CA SER A 151 7.34 -0.77 -8.28
C SER A 151 7.61 -1.33 -6.88
N SER A 152 8.32 -0.58 -6.04
CA SER A 152 8.57 -0.96 -4.64
C SER A 152 7.26 -0.99 -3.82
N SER A 153 6.37 -0.03 -4.01
CA SER A 153 5.07 0.01 -3.34
C SER A 153 4.18 -1.16 -3.73
N VAL A 154 4.19 -1.56 -5.01
CA VAL A 154 3.48 -2.76 -5.51
C VAL A 154 4.06 -4.03 -4.90
N ALA A 155 5.37 -4.10 -4.64
CA ALA A 155 6.02 -5.25 -4.02
C ALA A 155 5.69 -5.40 -2.53
N ALA A 156 5.45 -4.31 -1.82
CA ALA A 156 5.04 -4.34 -0.43
C ALA A 156 3.62 -4.92 -0.29
N VAL A 157 3.46 -5.92 0.56
CA VAL A 157 2.14 -6.53 0.84
C VAL A 157 1.31 -5.50 1.59
N GLY A 158 0.33 -4.93 0.91
CA GLY A 158 -0.49 -3.87 1.47
C GLY A 158 -1.87 -3.79 0.83
N ASN A 159 -2.61 -2.81 1.24
CA ASN A 159 -3.91 -2.46 0.70
C ASN A 159 -3.77 -1.95 -0.74
N LEU A 160 -4.48 -2.56 -1.70
CA LEU A 160 -4.50 -2.17 -3.12
C LEU A 160 -4.76 -0.66 -3.29
N ALA A 161 -5.74 -0.12 -2.56
CA ALA A 161 -6.07 1.30 -2.64
C ALA A 161 -4.88 2.19 -2.26
N ALA A 162 -4.19 1.87 -1.16
CA ALA A 162 -3.01 2.64 -0.73
C ALA A 162 -1.85 2.57 -1.75
N THR A 163 -1.67 1.41 -2.40
CA THR A 163 -0.66 1.25 -3.45
C THR A 163 -0.99 2.10 -4.69
N VAL A 164 -2.24 2.06 -5.13
CA VAL A 164 -2.70 2.82 -6.31
C VAL A 164 -2.75 4.32 -6.03
N ASP A 165 -3.13 4.74 -4.82
CA ASP A 165 -3.03 6.14 -4.38
C ASP A 165 -1.59 6.64 -4.39
N ALA A 166 -0.62 5.82 -3.97
CA ALA A 166 0.80 6.16 -4.05
C ALA A 166 1.27 6.34 -5.51
N VAL A 167 0.83 5.48 -6.43
CA VAL A 167 1.08 5.63 -7.87
C VAL A 167 0.48 6.95 -8.39
N ALA A 168 -0.78 7.25 -8.05
CA ALA A 168 -1.45 8.48 -8.47
C ALA A 168 -0.74 9.73 -7.91
N ALA A 169 -0.34 9.71 -6.64
CA ALA A 169 0.39 10.80 -6.00
C ALA A 169 1.75 11.05 -6.66
N GLU A 170 2.44 9.99 -7.10
CA GLU A 170 3.72 10.12 -7.77
C GLU A 170 3.57 10.74 -9.17
N VAL A 171 2.52 10.38 -9.89
CA VAL A 171 2.23 10.97 -11.22
C VAL A 171 1.93 12.46 -11.12
N VAL A 172 1.18 12.91 -10.12
CA VAL A 172 0.84 14.35 -9.94
C VAL A 172 2.04 15.20 -9.53
N ARG A 173 3.16 14.62 -9.10
CA ARG A 173 4.40 15.37 -8.84
C ARG A 173 5.06 15.92 -10.10
N GLU A 174 4.68 15.44 -11.29
CA GLU A 174 5.14 16.01 -12.56
C GLU A 174 4.46 17.36 -12.82
N ASP A 175 5.24 18.37 -13.17
CA ASP A 175 4.77 19.76 -13.35
C ASP A 175 3.65 19.91 -14.41
N HIS A 176 3.52 18.92 -15.30
CA HIS A 176 2.55 18.94 -16.41
C HIS A 176 1.26 18.15 -16.12
N ILE A 177 1.13 17.56 -14.94
CA ILE A 177 -0.05 16.78 -14.55
C ILE A 177 -0.78 17.48 -13.40
N ALA A 178 -2.00 17.91 -13.64
CA ALA A 178 -2.83 18.59 -12.64
C ALA A 178 -3.54 17.60 -11.70
N ALA A 179 -4.00 16.48 -12.26
CA ALA A 179 -4.70 15.45 -11.49
C ALA A 179 -4.62 14.08 -12.18
N VAL A 180 -4.80 13.03 -11.39
CA VAL A 180 -4.84 11.64 -11.84
C VAL A 180 -5.95 10.88 -11.12
N GLN A 181 -6.59 9.98 -11.84
CA GLN A 181 -7.53 8.99 -11.30
C GLN A 181 -7.19 7.61 -11.86
N VAL A 182 -7.14 6.62 -11.01
CA VAL A 182 -7.01 5.21 -11.40
C VAL A 182 -8.34 4.52 -11.14
N ILE A 183 -8.93 4.00 -12.19
CA ILE A 183 -10.27 3.44 -12.19
C ILE A 183 -10.19 2.01 -12.70
N THR A 184 -10.87 1.08 -12.02
CA THR A 184 -11.08 -0.28 -12.51
C THR A 184 -12.49 -0.48 -13.01
N LEU A 185 -12.64 -1.43 -13.93
CA LEU A 185 -13.92 -1.87 -14.47
C LEU A 185 -14.14 -3.34 -14.08
N ASP A 186 -15.39 -3.70 -13.82
CA ASP A 186 -15.75 -5.11 -13.66
C ASP A 186 -15.69 -5.86 -15.01
N ASP A 187 -15.84 -7.18 -14.98
CA ASP A 187 -15.80 -8.03 -16.18
C ASP A 187 -16.89 -7.68 -17.20
N THR A 188 -17.93 -6.98 -16.79
CA THR A 188 -19.01 -6.50 -17.68
C THR A 188 -18.70 -5.15 -18.33
N GLY A 189 -17.65 -4.45 -17.84
CA GLY A 189 -17.29 -3.09 -18.28
C GLY A 189 -18.28 -2.00 -17.85
N VAL A 190 -19.26 -2.36 -17.00
CA VAL A 190 -20.36 -1.46 -16.58
C VAL A 190 -20.10 -0.82 -15.22
N ARG A 191 -19.56 -1.60 -14.27
CA ARG A 191 -19.29 -1.09 -12.93
C ARG A 191 -17.89 -0.51 -12.85
N VAL A 192 -17.86 0.76 -12.52
CA VAL A 192 -16.63 1.55 -12.37
C VAL A 192 -16.30 1.70 -10.89
N ARG A 193 -15.05 1.50 -10.51
CA ARG A 193 -14.54 1.73 -9.15
C ARG A 193 -13.33 2.64 -9.20
N LEU A 194 -13.36 3.71 -8.42
CA LEU A 194 -12.19 4.55 -8.20
C LEU A 194 -11.27 3.85 -7.18
N LEU A 195 -10.06 3.51 -7.60
CA LEU A 195 -9.06 2.86 -6.74
C LEU A 195 -8.08 3.85 -6.15
N GLY A 196 -7.70 4.88 -6.89
CA GLY A 196 -6.78 5.89 -6.41
C GLY A 196 -6.98 7.21 -7.13
N THR A 197 -6.66 8.31 -6.46
CA THR A 197 -6.80 9.65 -7.01
C THR A 197 -5.79 10.60 -6.38
N ALA A 198 -5.31 11.56 -7.18
CA ALA A 198 -4.47 12.66 -6.71
C ALA A 198 -4.78 13.92 -7.52
N GLY A 199 -4.60 15.11 -6.91
CA GLY A 199 -4.82 16.41 -7.53
C GLY A 199 -6.26 16.93 -7.46
N PHE A 200 -7.27 16.09 -7.26
CA PHE A 200 -8.65 16.52 -7.00
C PHE A 200 -8.89 16.73 -5.49
N THR A 201 -9.66 17.76 -5.14
CA THR A 201 -9.89 18.13 -3.74
C THR A 201 -10.98 17.30 -3.06
N ASP A 202 -12.05 16.91 -3.75
CA ASP A 202 -13.13 16.07 -3.23
C ASP A 202 -13.61 15.08 -4.29
N THR A 203 -13.46 13.80 -4.02
CA THR A 203 -13.83 12.72 -4.94
C THR A 203 -14.83 11.72 -4.31
N ARG A 204 -15.38 12.02 -3.12
CA ARG A 204 -16.28 11.10 -2.39
C ARG A 204 -17.49 10.67 -3.21
N ASP A 205 -18.11 11.61 -3.92
CA ASP A 205 -19.28 11.36 -4.76
C ASP A 205 -18.95 11.25 -6.26
N PHE A 206 -17.67 11.08 -6.60
CA PHE A 206 -17.24 11.04 -7.99
C PHE A 206 -17.93 9.93 -8.79
N ILE A 207 -17.96 8.70 -8.30
CA ILE A 207 -18.53 7.56 -9.02
C ILE A 207 -20.04 7.70 -9.23
N PRO A 208 -20.89 8.03 -8.23
CA PRO A 208 -22.30 8.30 -8.44
C PRO A 208 -22.56 9.43 -9.45
N LYS A 209 -21.82 10.53 -9.37
CA LYS A 209 -21.91 11.65 -10.30
C LYS A 209 -21.50 11.25 -11.72
N LEU A 210 -20.43 10.44 -11.87
CA LEU A 210 -19.98 9.91 -13.16
C LEU A 210 -21.05 9.00 -13.81
N GLN A 211 -21.67 8.12 -13.03
CA GLN A 211 -22.77 7.29 -13.49
C GLN A 211 -23.95 8.15 -13.98
N ARG A 212 -24.25 9.23 -13.26
CA ARG A 212 -25.28 10.16 -13.68
C ARG A 212 -24.95 10.87 -14.99
N CYS A 213 -23.68 11.28 -15.18
CA CYS A 213 -23.24 11.82 -16.48
C CYS A 213 -23.41 10.79 -17.61
N GLN A 214 -23.08 9.53 -17.35
CA GLN A 214 -23.28 8.43 -18.32
C GLN A 214 -24.75 8.22 -18.68
N GLU A 215 -25.65 8.23 -17.68
CA GLU A 215 -27.11 8.15 -17.90
C GLU A 215 -27.64 9.32 -18.75
N LEU A 216 -27.05 10.51 -18.59
CA LEU A 216 -27.35 11.68 -19.40
C LEU A 216 -26.74 11.60 -20.81
N GLY A 217 -26.00 10.55 -21.13
CA GLY A 217 -25.36 10.33 -22.43
C GLY A 217 -24.05 11.09 -22.61
N ALA A 218 -23.36 11.46 -21.53
CA ALA A 218 -22.02 12.06 -21.63
C ALA A 218 -21.02 11.06 -22.21
N GLU A 219 -20.12 11.54 -23.06
CA GLU A 219 -19.07 10.73 -23.67
C GLU A 219 -17.89 10.58 -22.70
N LEU A 220 -17.74 9.40 -22.12
CA LEU A 220 -16.69 9.06 -21.18
C LEU A 220 -15.46 8.50 -21.92
N MET A 221 -14.43 9.31 -22.13
CA MET A 221 -13.21 8.92 -22.86
C MET A 221 -12.49 7.73 -22.23
N MET A 222 -12.59 7.56 -20.92
CA MET A 222 -12.03 6.40 -20.21
C MET A 222 -12.67 5.09 -20.65
N LEU A 223 -13.98 5.07 -20.98
CA LEU A 223 -14.65 3.86 -21.48
C LEU A 223 -14.18 3.50 -22.88
N SER A 224 -13.85 4.51 -23.71
CA SER A 224 -13.24 4.30 -25.02
C SER A 224 -11.82 3.70 -24.88
N ALA A 225 -11.01 4.22 -23.96
CA ALA A 225 -9.70 3.65 -23.67
C ALA A 225 -9.80 2.21 -23.16
N ALA A 226 -10.76 1.95 -22.27
CA ALA A 226 -11.00 0.61 -21.72
C ALA A 226 -11.46 -0.39 -22.81
N ALA A 227 -12.44 -0.01 -23.62
CA ALA A 227 -13.01 -0.89 -24.63
C ALA A 227 -12.03 -1.21 -25.79
N THR A 228 -11.18 -0.24 -26.15
CA THR A 228 -10.23 -0.41 -27.26
C THR A 228 -8.89 -0.96 -26.82
N GLY A 229 -8.56 -0.88 -25.53
CA GLY A 229 -7.22 -1.17 -25.00
C GLY A 229 -6.14 -0.23 -25.56
N LYS A 230 -6.54 0.97 -26.04
CA LYS A 230 -5.63 1.94 -26.64
C LYS A 230 -5.60 3.23 -25.86
N LEU A 231 -4.44 3.86 -25.90
CA LEU A 231 -4.25 5.21 -25.39
C LEU A 231 -5.23 6.19 -26.06
N VAL A 232 -5.86 7.03 -25.25
CA VAL A 232 -6.73 8.12 -25.71
C VAL A 232 -6.15 9.44 -25.26
N VAL A 233 -5.93 10.37 -26.20
CA VAL A 233 -5.48 11.73 -25.89
C VAL A 233 -6.48 12.72 -26.48
N VAL A 234 -6.99 13.62 -25.65
CA VAL A 234 -7.94 14.66 -26.07
C VAL A 234 -7.43 16.01 -25.60
N ALA A 235 -6.96 16.83 -26.55
CA ALA A 235 -6.57 18.21 -26.29
C ALA A 235 -7.81 19.09 -26.03
N HIS A 236 -7.65 20.13 -25.21
CA HIS A 236 -8.72 21.09 -24.88
C HIS A 236 -10.01 20.41 -24.41
N ARG A 237 -9.90 19.36 -23.61
CA ARG A 237 -11.07 18.59 -23.12
C ARG A 237 -11.84 19.32 -22.04
N LYS A 238 -11.21 20.06 -21.13
CA LYS A 238 -11.87 20.78 -20.03
C LYS A 238 -12.98 21.73 -20.51
N PRO A 239 -12.73 22.61 -21.49
CA PRO A 239 -13.80 23.49 -22.02
C PRO A 239 -15.00 22.71 -22.58
N GLN A 240 -14.76 21.55 -23.22
CA GLN A 240 -15.82 20.71 -23.75
C GLN A 240 -16.67 20.09 -22.62
N VAL A 241 -16.01 19.60 -21.55
CA VAL A 241 -16.67 19.02 -20.37
C VAL A 241 -17.52 20.07 -19.67
N LEU A 242 -16.98 21.27 -19.43
CA LEU A 242 -17.68 22.32 -18.70
C LEU A 242 -18.79 23.01 -19.51
N ALA A 243 -18.74 22.93 -20.84
CA ALA A 243 -19.78 23.46 -21.72
C ALA A 243 -20.92 22.46 -21.98
N ASP A 244 -20.73 21.17 -21.72
CA ASP A 244 -21.71 20.12 -22.01
C ASP A 244 -22.63 19.88 -20.81
N PRO A 245 -23.96 20.16 -20.92
CA PRO A 245 -24.91 19.95 -19.82
C PRO A 245 -24.97 18.51 -19.29
N ARG A 246 -24.58 17.52 -20.09
CA ARG A 246 -24.54 16.12 -19.68
C ARG A 246 -23.49 15.85 -18.59
N TRP A 247 -22.51 16.74 -18.44
CA TRP A 247 -21.46 16.71 -17.43
C TRP A 247 -21.79 17.55 -16.18
N GLU A 248 -22.95 18.20 -16.14
CA GLU A 248 -23.33 19.07 -15.01
C GLU A 248 -23.12 18.45 -13.63
N PRO A 249 -23.43 17.14 -13.37
CA PRO A 249 -23.17 16.54 -12.06
C PRO A 249 -21.69 16.58 -11.62
N LEU A 250 -20.76 16.63 -12.58
CA LEU A 250 -19.31 16.64 -12.32
C LEU A 250 -18.65 18.00 -12.52
N HIS A 251 -19.37 19.05 -12.96
CA HIS A 251 -18.77 20.36 -13.25
C HIS A 251 -17.97 20.92 -12.07
N GLU A 252 -18.47 20.81 -10.84
CA GLU A 252 -17.79 21.30 -9.65
C GLU A 252 -16.42 20.62 -9.45
N ILE A 253 -16.36 19.30 -9.60
CA ILE A 253 -15.11 18.52 -9.46
C ILE A 253 -14.18 18.79 -10.65
N MET A 254 -14.71 18.83 -11.87
CA MET A 254 -13.92 19.03 -13.10
C MET A 254 -13.45 20.48 -13.29
N ALA A 255 -14.08 21.45 -12.65
CA ALA A 255 -13.62 22.84 -12.68
C ALA A 255 -12.25 23.00 -11.98
N GLN A 256 -11.96 22.16 -11.01
CA GLN A 256 -10.71 22.15 -10.24
C GLN A 256 -10.04 20.77 -10.33
N PRO A 257 -8.72 20.65 -10.40
CA PRO A 257 -7.68 21.68 -10.54
C PRO A 257 -7.67 22.36 -11.93
N ASP A 258 -6.69 23.22 -12.18
CA ASP A 258 -6.52 23.83 -13.51
C ASP A 258 -5.86 22.84 -14.48
N TRP A 259 -6.68 22.17 -15.27
CA TRP A 259 -6.29 21.25 -16.33
C TRP A 259 -6.90 21.67 -17.69
N ASP A 260 -6.40 21.11 -18.78
CA ASP A 260 -6.91 21.39 -20.13
C ASP A 260 -7.07 20.13 -20.96
N SER A 261 -6.03 19.34 -21.06
CA SER A 261 -5.99 18.15 -21.89
C SER A 261 -6.17 16.88 -21.06
N TYR A 262 -6.73 15.84 -21.66
CA TYR A 262 -6.99 14.55 -21.06
C TYR A 262 -6.17 13.45 -21.73
N VAL A 263 -5.62 12.55 -20.92
CA VAL A 263 -4.95 11.32 -21.36
C VAL A 263 -5.54 10.13 -20.61
N GLY A 264 -6.11 9.18 -21.34
CA GLY A 264 -6.59 7.91 -20.80
C GLY A 264 -5.66 6.77 -21.20
N VAL A 265 -5.00 6.16 -20.24
CA VAL A 265 -4.08 5.03 -20.45
C VAL A 265 -4.73 3.75 -19.93
N PRO A 266 -4.99 2.73 -20.76
CA PRO A 266 -5.58 1.49 -20.30
C PRO A 266 -4.60 0.72 -19.39
N LEU A 267 -5.11 0.15 -18.31
CA LEU A 267 -4.43 -0.81 -17.45
C LEU A 267 -4.58 -2.19 -18.06
N ILE A 268 -3.52 -2.72 -18.63
CA ILE A 268 -3.57 -3.99 -19.36
C ILE A 268 -2.84 -5.07 -18.56
N VAL A 269 -3.54 -6.17 -18.28
CA VAL A 269 -3.02 -7.37 -17.63
C VAL A 269 -3.34 -8.56 -18.50
N ASN A 270 -2.32 -9.32 -18.91
CA ASN A 270 -2.47 -10.52 -19.75
C ASN A 270 -3.34 -10.29 -21.01
N GLY A 271 -3.24 -9.11 -21.62
CA GLY A 271 -4.00 -8.73 -22.82
C GLY A 271 -5.45 -8.30 -22.55
N ARG A 272 -5.90 -8.25 -21.30
CA ARG A 272 -7.21 -7.76 -20.87
C ARG A 272 -7.06 -6.38 -20.23
N THR A 273 -7.94 -5.45 -20.57
CA THR A 273 -8.01 -4.16 -19.87
C THR A 273 -8.78 -4.32 -18.56
N VAL A 274 -8.13 -4.08 -17.44
CA VAL A 274 -8.70 -4.17 -16.08
C VAL A 274 -9.11 -2.80 -15.53
N GLY A 275 -8.67 -1.73 -16.20
CA GLY A 275 -8.97 -0.37 -15.76
C GLY A 275 -8.36 0.68 -16.68
N VAL A 276 -8.38 1.92 -16.22
CA VAL A 276 -7.81 3.08 -16.92
C VAL A 276 -7.16 4.03 -15.92
N LEU A 277 -5.96 4.49 -16.23
CA LEU A 277 -5.34 5.63 -15.60
C LEU A 277 -5.75 6.87 -16.39
N ASN A 278 -6.50 7.77 -15.77
CA ASN A 278 -6.93 9.05 -16.32
C ASN A 278 -6.00 10.14 -15.82
N ALA A 279 -5.26 10.77 -16.70
CA ALA A 279 -4.40 11.91 -16.39
C ALA A 279 -5.00 13.19 -16.99
N PHE A 280 -5.01 14.24 -16.18
CA PHE A 280 -5.51 15.57 -16.52
C PHE A 280 -4.31 16.51 -16.56
N CYS A 281 -3.91 16.93 -17.78
CA CYS A 281 -2.70 17.69 -18.00
C CYS A 281 -2.95 19.18 -17.84
N THR A 282 -1.96 19.92 -17.29
CA THR A 282 -2.02 21.38 -17.14
C THR A 282 -2.08 22.09 -18.49
N PRO A 283 -2.58 23.34 -18.58
CA PRO A 283 -2.63 24.11 -19.82
C PRO A 283 -1.27 24.31 -20.50
N GLN A 284 -0.17 24.27 -19.72
CA GLN A 284 1.20 24.42 -20.23
C GLN A 284 1.70 23.20 -21.02
N ALA A 285 1.11 22.02 -20.78
CA ALA A 285 1.49 20.75 -21.41
C ALA A 285 0.67 20.46 -22.68
N GLN A 286 0.56 21.41 -23.60
CA GLN A 286 -0.28 21.25 -24.80
C GLN A 286 0.50 21.11 -26.08
N PRO A 287 0.30 20.04 -26.84
CA PRO A 287 -0.24 18.74 -26.41
C PRO A 287 0.76 18.01 -25.49
N PRO A 288 0.34 17.00 -24.73
CA PRO A 288 1.25 16.15 -23.97
C PRO A 288 2.34 15.57 -24.87
N THR A 289 3.58 15.66 -24.44
CA THR A 289 4.71 15.17 -25.23
C THR A 289 4.77 13.65 -25.28
N ALA A 290 5.50 13.09 -26.24
CA ALA A 290 5.74 11.65 -26.27
C ALA A 290 6.42 11.12 -24.99
N GLU A 291 7.24 11.94 -24.35
CA GLU A 291 7.90 11.61 -23.08
C GLU A 291 6.90 11.58 -21.90
N ASP A 292 5.92 12.50 -21.88
CA ASP A 292 4.84 12.50 -20.88
C ASP A 292 3.96 11.27 -21.03
N ILE A 293 3.59 10.93 -22.26
CA ILE A 293 2.80 9.73 -22.57
C ILE A 293 3.56 8.47 -22.16
N ALA A 294 4.86 8.35 -22.48
CA ALA A 294 5.66 7.19 -22.09
C ALA A 294 5.75 7.01 -20.57
N PHE A 295 5.87 8.11 -19.83
CA PHE A 295 5.83 8.09 -18.38
C PHE A 295 4.48 7.63 -17.84
N LEU A 296 3.37 8.17 -18.34
CA LEU A 296 2.02 7.77 -17.96
C LEU A 296 1.74 6.30 -18.26
N VAL A 297 2.23 5.78 -19.40
CA VAL A 297 2.14 4.35 -19.73
C VAL A 297 2.90 3.50 -18.71
N ALA A 298 4.13 3.86 -18.37
CA ALA A 298 4.91 3.13 -17.38
C ALA A 298 4.23 3.13 -16.01
N MET A 299 3.62 4.24 -15.58
CA MET A 299 2.88 4.32 -14.32
C MET A 299 1.56 3.52 -14.37
N ALA A 300 0.88 3.49 -15.52
CA ALA A 300 -0.29 2.64 -15.73
C ALA A 300 0.05 1.15 -15.66
N GLU A 301 1.20 0.74 -16.18
CA GLU A 301 1.71 -0.63 -16.04
C GLU A 301 1.95 -1.01 -14.56
N GLN A 302 2.47 -0.09 -13.74
CA GLN A 302 2.63 -0.33 -12.31
C GLN A 302 1.27 -0.46 -11.60
N ALA A 303 0.31 0.40 -11.94
CA ALA A 303 -1.04 0.31 -11.40
C ALA A 303 -1.73 -1.01 -11.84
N ALA A 304 -1.57 -1.41 -13.10
CA ALA A 304 -2.10 -2.66 -13.63
C ALA A 304 -1.55 -3.88 -12.87
N LEU A 305 -0.24 -3.90 -12.62
CA LEU A 305 0.42 -4.95 -11.86
C LEU A 305 -0.07 -5.03 -10.41
N ALA A 306 -0.35 -3.88 -9.77
CA ALA A 306 -0.93 -3.83 -8.43
C ALA A 306 -2.34 -4.44 -8.40
N VAL A 307 -3.17 -4.14 -9.40
CA VAL A 307 -4.52 -4.71 -9.55
C VAL A 307 -4.45 -6.22 -9.75
N ASP A 308 -3.65 -6.70 -10.70
CA ASP A 308 -3.47 -8.13 -10.98
C ASP A 308 -3.04 -8.91 -9.74
N ARG A 309 -2.04 -8.40 -9.03
CA ARG A 309 -1.56 -9.03 -7.79
C ARG A 309 -2.66 -9.12 -6.73
N ALA A 310 -3.46 -8.07 -6.55
CA ALA A 310 -4.56 -8.09 -5.60
C ALA A 310 -5.66 -9.09 -5.99
N GLU A 311 -5.97 -9.21 -7.28
CA GLU A 311 -6.92 -10.21 -7.80
C GLU A 311 -6.39 -11.63 -7.57
N LEU A 312 -5.11 -11.90 -7.84
CA LEU A 312 -4.48 -13.21 -7.61
C LEU A 312 -4.47 -13.59 -6.12
N VAL A 313 -4.13 -12.66 -5.22
CA VAL A 313 -4.17 -12.90 -3.77
C VAL A 313 -5.59 -13.23 -3.31
N SER A 314 -6.58 -12.45 -3.74
CA SER A 314 -7.99 -12.68 -3.41
C SER A 314 -8.49 -14.04 -3.94
N ALA A 315 -8.13 -14.39 -5.17
CA ALA A 315 -8.50 -15.69 -5.75
C ALA A 315 -7.85 -16.86 -4.98
N ALA A 316 -6.57 -16.72 -4.60
CA ALA A 316 -5.86 -17.73 -3.81
C ALA A 316 -6.48 -17.92 -2.42
N GLU A 317 -6.89 -16.83 -1.75
CA GLU A 317 -7.59 -16.91 -0.46
C GLU A 317 -8.94 -17.61 -0.58
N ILE A 318 -9.72 -17.29 -1.61
CA ILE A 318 -11.01 -17.95 -1.86
C ILE A 318 -10.79 -19.44 -2.12
N GLN A 319 -9.80 -19.79 -2.91
CA GLN A 319 -9.46 -21.19 -3.21
C GLN A 319 -9.01 -21.94 -1.95
N ALA A 320 -8.10 -21.37 -1.16
CA ALA A 320 -7.65 -21.97 0.10
C ALA A 320 -8.83 -22.20 1.07
N ARG A 321 -9.77 -21.24 1.17
CA ARG A 321 -10.98 -21.41 1.98
C ARG A 321 -11.88 -22.54 1.47
N ARG A 322 -11.99 -22.71 0.15
CA ARG A 322 -12.75 -23.83 -0.45
C ARG A 322 -12.10 -25.17 -0.17
N GLU A 323 -10.78 -25.27 -0.33
CA GLU A 323 -10.02 -26.49 -0.07
C GLU A 323 -10.11 -26.89 1.40
N GLU A 324 -9.97 -25.92 2.32
CA GLU A 324 -10.14 -26.17 3.75
C GLU A 324 -11.55 -26.68 4.08
N ARG A 325 -12.61 -26.07 3.49
CA ARG A 325 -13.98 -26.57 3.66
C ARG A 325 -14.14 -27.99 3.15
N HIS A 326 -13.55 -28.33 1.99
CA HIS A 326 -13.59 -29.68 1.45
C HIS A 326 -12.84 -30.69 2.32
N ARG A 327 -11.67 -30.31 2.84
CA ARG A 327 -10.89 -31.14 3.76
C ARG A 327 -11.66 -31.43 5.04
N VAL A 328 -12.20 -30.39 5.68
CA VAL A 328 -13.02 -30.52 6.87
C VAL A 328 -14.25 -31.39 6.59
N ALA A 329 -14.97 -31.17 5.49
CA ALA A 329 -16.12 -32.00 5.13
C ALA A 329 -15.78 -33.48 4.94
N ALA A 330 -14.61 -33.80 4.37
CA ALA A 330 -14.15 -35.18 4.17
C ALA A 330 -13.79 -35.85 5.52
N GLU A 331 -13.01 -35.19 6.36
CA GLU A 331 -12.66 -35.68 7.72
C GLU A 331 -13.92 -35.95 8.55
N LEU A 332 -14.93 -35.12 8.40
CA LEU A 332 -16.20 -35.25 9.10
C LEU A 332 -17.05 -36.40 8.59
N HIS A 333 -17.11 -36.54 7.26
CA HIS A 333 -17.84 -37.65 6.65
C HIS A 333 -17.28 -38.98 7.18
N ASP A 334 -15.95 -39.12 7.24
CA ASP A 334 -15.31 -40.33 7.68
C ASP A 334 -15.57 -40.61 9.17
N SER A 335 -15.51 -39.58 10.04
CA SER A 335 -15.81 -39.71 11.47
C SER A 335 -17.28 -40.10 11.71
N VAL A 336 -18.22 -39.39 11.09
CA VAL A 336 -19.65 -39.65 11.21
C VAL A 336 -20.03 -41.04 10.68
N VAL A 337 -19.48 -41.42 9.52
CA VAL A 337 -19.74 -42.76 8.94
C VAL A 337 -19.22 -43.86 9.86
N GLN A 338 -18.03 -43.69 10.46
CA GLN A 338 -17.50 -44.65 11.43
C GLN A 338 -18.37 -44.78 12.67
N GLN A 339 -18.86 -43.67 13.23
CA GLN A 339 -19.74 -43.68 14.40
C GLN A 339 -21.09 -44.34 14.08
N VAL A 340 -21.72 -43.99 12.96
CA VAL A 340 -22.97 -44.61 12.50
C VAL A 340 -22.79 -46.11 12.25
N PHE A 341 -21.66 -46.50 11.65
CA PHE A 341 -21.31 -47.92 11.43
C PHE A 341 -21.16 -48.66 12.78
N SER A 342 -20.47 -48.05 13.76
CA SER A 342 -20.33 -48.62 15.10
C SER A 342 -21.68 -48.80 15.81
N ILE A 343 -22.60 -47.83 15.73
CA ILE A 343 -23.96 -47.92 16.25
C ILE A 343 -24.72 -49.07 15.59
N LYS A 344 -24.63 -49.17 14.23
CA LYS A 344 -25.26 -50.26 13.49
C LYS A 344 -24.73 -51.61 13.90
N MET A 345 -23.42 -51.78 14.06
CA MET A 345 -22.81 -53.05 14.46
C MET A 345 -23.24 -53.48 15.88
N ARG A 346 -23.34 -52.54 16.81
CA ARG A 346 -23.81 -52.80 18.18
C ARG A 346 -25.29 -53.19 18.20
N ALA A 347 -26.12 -52.52 17.42
CA ALA A 347 -27.54 -52.86 17.30
C ALA A 347 -27.72 -54.26 16.68
N GLU A 348 -26.94 -54.63 15.69
CA GLU A 348 -26.98 -55.96 15.06
C GLU A 348 -26.50 -57.05 16.01
N ALA A 349 -25.43 -56.78 16.77
CA ALA A 349 -24.95 -57.70 17.81
C ALA A 349 -26.02 -57.95 18.89
N LEU A 350 -26.72 -56.92 19.34
CA LEU A 350 -27.84 -57.05 20.30
C LEU A 350 -28.98 -57.88 19.70
N ARG A 351 -29.38 -57.64 18.43
CA ARG A 351 -30.41 -58.41 17.75
C ARG A 351 -30.07 -59.89 17.65
N LEU A 352 -28.84 -60.19 17.24
CA LEU A 352 -28.36 -61.58 17.14
C LEU A 352 -28.26 -62.29 18.48
N GLY A 353 -27.87 -61.59 19.56
CA GLY A 353 -27.88 -62.10 20.94
C GLY A 353 -29.27 -62.52 21.38
N ILE A 354 -30.28 -61.68 21.12
CA ILE A 354 -31.68 -61.95 21.43
C ILE A 354 -32.21 -63.17 20.65
N GLU A 355 -31.88 -63.27 19.37
CA GLU A 355 -32.33 -64.38 18.50
C GLU A 355 -31.71 -65.74 18.86
N ARG A 356 -30.46 -65.74 19.35
CA ARG A 356 -29.70 -66.97 19.63
C ARG A 356 -30.02 -67.60 21.00
N ASP A 357 -30.13 -66.79 22.04
CA ASP A 357 -30.17 -67.30 23.40
C ASP A 357 -31.57 -67.26 24.03
N GLY A 358 -32.62 -66.76 23.38
CA GLY A 358 -34.03 -66.81 23.74
C GLY A 358 -34.44 -66.28 25.15
N ASP A 359 -33.52 -66.27 26.09
CA ASP A 359 -33.71 -65.83 27.46
C ASP A 359 -32.56 -64.92 27.92
N VAL A 360 -32.51 -63.68 27.28
CA VAL A 360 -31.52 -62.67 27.58
C VAL A 360 -31.89 -61.92 28.85
N SER A 361 -30.96 -61.76 29.80
CA SER A 361 -31.24 -61.08 31.06
C SER A 361 -31.63 -59.59 30.83
N PRO A 362 -32.58 -59.06 31.63
CA PRO A 362 -32.99 -57.67 31.58
C PRO A 362 -31.81 -56.70 31.75
N GLU A 363 -30.81 -57.06 32.53
CA GLU A 363 -29.60 -56.26 32.78
C GLU A 363 -28.75 -56.15 31.51
N TYR A 364 -28.55 -57.24 30.78
CA TYR A 364 -27.81 -57.25 29.49
C TYR A 364 -28.48 -56.35 28.45
N LEU A 365 -29.82 -56.43 28.35
CA LEU A 365 -30.59 -55.58 27.44
C LEU A 365 -30.46 -54.09 27.78
N THR A 366 -30.51 -53.77 29.07
CA THR A 366 -30.40 -52.39 29.56
C THR A 366 -29.03 -51.83 29.30
N GLU A 367 -27.95 -52.55 29.62
CA GLU A 367 -26.57 -52.14 29.41
C GLU A 367 -26.29 -51.84 27.92
N HIS A 368 -26.73 -52.76 27.02
CA HIS A 368 -26.51 -52.58 25.59
C HIS A 368 -27.37 -51.48 24.97
N ALA A 369 -28.60 -51.29 25.47
CA ALA A 369 -29.46 -50.18 25.02
C ALA A 369 -28.90 -48.82 25.48
N GLU A 370 -28.38 -48.73 26.72
CA GLU A 370 -27.73 -47.53 27.22
C GLU A 370 -26.45 -47.20 26.43
N ALA A 371 -25.62 -48.19 26.10
CA ALA A 371 -24.42 -48.02 25.28
C ALA A 371 -24.73 -47.54 23.85
N LEU A 372 -25.82 -48.05 23.27
CA LEU A 372 -26.34 -47.59 21.97
C LEU A 372 -26.85 -46.16 22.02
N ALA A 373 -27.63 -45.83 23.06
CA ALA A 373 -28.15 -44.47 23.27
C ALA A 373 -27.03 -43.44 23.47
N MET A 374 -25.99 -43.84 24.25
CA MET A 374 -24.80 -42.98 24.43
C MET A 374 -24.04 -42.75 23.14
N SER A 375 -23.77 -43.81 22.36
CA SER A 375 -23.08 -43.70 21.07
C SER A 375 -23.86 -42.84 20.08
N SER A 376 -25.19 -42.95 20.05
CA SER A 376 -26.07 -42.13 19.22
C SER A 376 -26.04 -40.64 19.64
N ARG A 377 -26.04 -40.34 20.94
CA ARG A 377 -25.94 -38.96 21.44
C ARG A 377 -24.62 -38.34 21.06
N LEU A 378 -23.50 -39.03 21.26
CA LEU A 378 -22.17 -38.55 20.88
C LEU A 378 -22.11 -38.26 19.39
N ALA A 379 -22.60 -39.16 18.52
CA ALA A 379 -22.62 -38.96 17.09
C ALA A 379 -23.48 -37.74 16.68
N LEU A 380 -24.64 -37.53 17.34
CA LEU A 380 -25.48 -36.36 17.06
C LEU A 380 -24.84 -35.05 17.55
N ASP A 381 -24.15 -35.07 18.66
CA ASP A 381 -23.48 -33.88 19.20
C ASP A 381 -22.26 -33.48 18.35
N ASP A 382 -21.48 -34.47 17.89
CA ASP A 382 -20.43 -34.26 16.92
C ASP A 382 -20.99 -33.67 15.62
N LEU A 383 -22.05 -34.25 15.08
CA LEU A 383 -22.67 -33.78 13.84
C LEU A 383 -23.24 -32.35 13.98
N ARG A 384 -23.82 -32.01 15.13
CA ARG A 384 -24.30 -30.64 15.41
C ARG A 384 -23.17 -29.64 15.56
N ALA A 385 -22.09 -29.99 16.23
CA ALA A 385 -20.89 -29.17 16.35
C ALA A 385 -20.35 -28.82 14.96
N LEU A 386 -20.33 -29.80 14.04
CA LEU A 386 -19.86 -29.70 12.67
C LEU A 386 -20.74 -28.80 11.79
N ILE A 387 -22.07 -28.96 11.90
CA ILE A 387 -23.02 -28.10 11.17
C ILE A 387 -22.86 -26.64 11.59
N LEU A 388 -22.56 -26.39 12.87
CA LEU A 388 -22.33 -25.05 13.39
C LEU A 388 -20.96 -24.47 12.94
N GLU A 389 -19.92 -25.29 12.80
CA GLU A 389 -18.62 -24.88 12.25
C GLU A 389 -18.68 -24.56 10.75
N LEU A 390 -19.54 -25.24 9.99
CA LEU A 390 -19.69 -25.08 8.54
C LEU A 390 -20.70 -23.97 8.14
N ARG A 391 -21.42 -23.37 9.09
CA ARG A 391 -22.47 -22.38 8.78
C ARG A 391 -21.95 -20.93 8.82
N PRO A 392 -21.65 -20.32 7.67
CA PRO A 392 -21.21 -18.92 7.58
C PRO A 392 -22.34 -17.89 7.77
N GLY A 393 -23.59 -18.31 7.90
CA GLY A 393 -24.77 -17.43 7.82
C GLY A 393 -25.16 -16.70 9.10
N GLY A 394 -24.62 -17.08 10.27
CA GLY A 394 -25.03 -16.48 11.54
C GLY A 394 -24.46 -15.07 11.77
N LEU A 395 -23.21 -14.85 11.40
CA LEU A 395 -22.52 -13.55 11.56
C LEU A 395 -23.11 -12.47 10.65
N ALA A 396 -23.44 -12.80 9.41
CA ALA A 396 -23.99 -11.84 8.44
C ALA A 396 -25.41 -11.32 8.81
N GLU A 397 -26.21 -12.14 9.56
CA GLU A 397 -27.56 -11.76 9.94
C GLU A 397 -27.64 -11.15 11.35
N LYS A 398 -26.83 -11.63 12.30
CA LYS A 398 -26.91 -11.28 13.74
C LYS A 398 -25.72 -10.46 14.25
N GLY A 399 -24.69 -10.25 13.43
CA GLY A 399 -23.41 -9.65 13.82
C GLY A 399 -22.66 -10.48 14.88
N LEU A 400 -21.49 -9.98 15.31
CA LEU A 400 -20.65 -10.66 16.31
C LEU A 400 -21.40 -10.89 17.63
N ILE A 401 -22.02 -9.85 18.17
CA ILE A 401 -22.66 -9.88 19.50
C ILE A 401 -23.78 -10.93 19.55
N GLY A 402 -24.71 -10.90 18.57
CA GLY A 402 -25.82 -11.85 18.52
C GLY A 402 -25.37 -13.29 18.26
N SER A 403 -24.30 -13.49 17.50
CA SER A 403 -23.76 -14.82 17.21
C SER A 403 -23.03 -15.43 18.39
N VAL A 404 -22.27 -14.63 19.14
CA VAL A 404 -21.62 -15.07 20.39
C VAL A 404 -22.65 -15.38 21.47
N ALA A 405 -23.67 -14.53 21.64
CA ALA A 405 -24.77 -14.78 22.59
C ALA A 405 -25.45 -16.12 22.31
N ALA A 406 -25.82 -16.38 21.05
CA ALA A 406 -26.46 -17.65 20.68
C ALA A 406 -25.53 -18.87 20.87
N TRP A 407 -24.22 -18.71 20.69
CA TRP A 407 -23.25 -19.77 20.93
C TRP A 407 -23.12 -20.08 22.41
N VAL A 408 -23.00 -19.08 23.29
CA VAL A 408 -22.95 -19.25 24.76
C VAL A 408 -24.19 -19.95 25.29
N GLU A 409 -25.38 -19.53 24.84
CA GLU A 409 -26.65 -20.20 25.20
C GLU A 409 -26.65 -21.67 24.76
N SER A 410 -26.20 -21.96 23.53
CA SER A 410 -26.09 -23.32 23.01
C SER A 410 -25.11 -24.18 23.83
N VAL A 411 -23.99 -23.63 24.30
CA VAL A 411 -23.03 -24.34 25.18
C VAL A 411 -23.70 -24.69 26.49
N GLY A 412 -24.38 -23.75 27.16
CA GLY A 412 -25.09 -23.98 28.40
C GLY A 412 -26.16 -25.08 28.29
N ALA A 413 -26.97 -25.01 27.21
CA ALA A 413 -28.03 -26.00 26.99
C ALA A 413 -27.52 -27.43 26.73
N ARG A 414 -26.32 -27.59 26.17
CA ARG A 414 -25.73 -28.91 25.84
C ARG A 414 -24.94 -29.54 26.96
N THR A 415 -24.20 -28.72 27.70
CA THR A 415 -23.21 -29.22 28.67
C THR A 415 -23.71 -29.18 30.10
N GLY A 416 -24.80 -28.46 30.38
CA GLY A 416 -25.27 -28.22 31.74
C GLY A 416 -24.44 -27.18 32.52
N ILE A 417 -23.41 -26.59 31.89
CA ILE A 417 -22.63 -25.50 32.48
C ILE A 417 -23.51 -24.23 32.50
N VAL A 418 -23.47 -23.48 33.61
CA VAL A 418 -24.14 -22.16 33.67
C VAL A 418 -23.40 -21.19 32.82
N ALA A 419 -23.81 -21.04 31.55
CA ALA A 419 -23.16 -20.16 30.58
C ALA A 419 -23.85 -18.78 30.52
N THR A 420 -23.11 -17.72 30.79
CA THR A 420 -23.63 -16.35 30.83
C THR A 420 -22.93 -15.50 29.78
N PHE A 421 -23.72 -14.74 29.00
CA PHE A 421 -23.20 -13.73 28.06
C PHE A 421 -23.50 -12.32 28.54
N ARG A 422 -22.53 -11.40 28.44
CA ARG A 422 -22.66 -9.99 28.80
C ARG A 422 -22.04 -9.12 27.70
N SER A 423 -22.70 -8.02 27.35
CA SER A 423 -22.14 -7.02 26.43
C SER A 423 -22.55 -5.62 26.87
N ASP A 424 -21.63 -4.67 26.80
CA ASP A 424 -21.92 -3.25 27.03
C ASP A 424 -22.31 -2.52 25.72
N VAL A 425 -22.32 -3.24 24.59
CA VAL A 425 -22.71 -2.74 23.26
C VAL A 425 -23.69 -3.72 22.60
N GLU A 426 -24.70 -3.19 21.93
CA GLU A 426 -25.65 -4.01 21.16
C GLU A 426 -25.10 -4.36 19.78
N PHE A 427 -24.28 -3.47 19.20
CA PHE A 427 -23.68 -3.63 17.88
C PHE A 427 -22.30 -2.98 17.86
N VAL A 428 -21.34 -3.64 17.21
CA VAL A 428 -20.02 -3.09 16.89
C VAL A 428 -19.78 -3.26 15.41
N ALA A 429 -19.58 -2.13 14.70
CA ALA A 429 -19.20 -2.18 13.28
C ALA A 429 -17.73 -2.57 13.17
N LEU A 430 -17.46 -3.80 12.79
CA LEU A 430 -16.12 -4.36 12.64
C LEU A 430 -15.84 -4.68 11.16
N PRO A 431 -14.58 -4.67 10.73
CA PRO A 431 -14.19 -5.28 9.46
C PRO A 431 -14.65 -6.74 9.39
N SER A 432 -15.18 -7.18 8.25
CA SER A 432 -15.78 -8.52 8.09
C SER A 432 -14.87 -9.68 8.50
N GLY A 433 -13.57 -9.58 8.25
CA GLY A 433 -12.62 -10.61 8.67
C GLY A 433 -12.32 -10.60 10.18
N LEU A 434 -12.46 -9.46 10.87
CA LEU A 434 -12.27 -9.34 12.31
C LEU A 434 -13.43 -9.97 13.08
N GLU A 435 -14.67 -9.82 12.61
CA GLU A 435 -15.82 -10.49 13.22
C GLU A 435 -15.66 -12.01 13.18
N ASP A 436 -15.26 -12.55 12.03
CA ASP A 436 -15.00 -13.99 11.86
C ASP A 436 -13.90 -14.50 12.80
N ASP A 437 -12.77 -13.79 12.88
CA ASP A 437 -11.64 -14.18 13.70
C ASP A 437 -11.99 -14.13 15.21
N LEU A 438 -12.71 -13.09 15.65
CA LEU A 438 -13.18 -12.99 17.05
C LEU A 438 -14.17 -14.09 17.41
N TYR A 439 -15.14 -14.36 16.54
CA TYR A 439 -16.11 -15.43 16.76
C TYR A 439 -15.43 -16.80 16.92
N ARG A 440 -14.42 -17.11 16.07
CA ARG A 440 -13.63 -18.34 16.18
C ARG A 440 -12.78 -18.39 17.43
N ILE A 441 -12.21 -17.27 17.89
CA ILE A 441 -11.49 -17.22 19.18
C ILE A 441 -12.43 -17.57 20.33
N VAL A 442 -13.64 -17.01 20.37
CA VAL A 442 -14.63 -17.31 21.41
C VAL A 442 -15.07 -18.78 21.36
N GLN A 443 -15.30 -19.32 20.16
CA GLN A 443 -15.65 -20.74 19.99
C GLN A 443 -14.56 -21.66 20.55
N GLU A 444 -13.31 -21.44 20.18
CA GLU A 444 -12.17 -22.24 20.63
C GLU A 444 -11.97 -22.13 22.15
N ALA A 445 -12.12 -20.92 22.71
CA ALA A 445 -12.01 -20.71 24.15
C ALA A 445 -13.10 -21.46 24.91
N LEU A 446 -14.37 -21.38 24.47
CA LEU A 446 -15.47 -22.11 25.09
C LEU A 446 -15.33 -23.63 24.94
N ASN A 447 -14.85 -24.11 23.79
CA ASN A 447 -14.54 -25.53 23.61
C ASN A 447 -13.47 -26.02 24.60
N ASN A 448 -12.46 -25.19 24.86
CA ASN A 448 -11.41 -25.49 25.82
C ASN A 448 -11.98 -25.55 27.25
N VAL A 449 -12.90 -24.66 27.63
CA VAL A 449 -13.59 -24.72 28.92
C VAL A 449 -14.36 -26.03 29.02
N VAL A 450 -15.17 -26.37 28.02
CA VAL A 450 -16.00 -27.61 28.03
C VAL A 450 -15.15 -28.88 28.11
N LYS A 451 -14.01 -28.92 27.40
CA LYS A 451 -13.15 -30.14 27.33
C LYS A 451 -12.18 -30.28 28.49
N HIS A 452 -11.73 -29.17 29.09
CA HIS A 452 -10.53 -29.20 29.94
C HIS A 452 -10.70 -28.53 31.31
N ALA A 453 -11.70 -27.66 31.50
CA ALA A 453 -11.80 -26.85 32.71
C ALA A 453 -12.53 -27.56 33.85
N GLU A 454 -13.37 -28.57 33.57
CA GLU A 454 -14.29 -29.15 34.56
C GLU A 454 -15.12 -28.07 35.28
N ALA A 455 -15.47 -27.00 34.57
CA ALA A 455 -16.14 -25.82 35.10
C ALA A 455 -17.64 -26.07 35.30
N THR A 456 -18.22 -25.43 36.32
CA THR A 456 -19.67 -25.41 36.53
C THR A 456 -20.32 -24.15 36.00
N ALA A 457 -19.54 -23.07 35.82
CA ALA A 457 -19.99 -21.81 35.25
C ALA A 457 -18.95 -21.22 34.31
N VAL A 458 -19.41 -20.53 33.24
CA VAL A 458 -18.58 -19.73 32.32
C VAL A 458 -19.28 -18.44 32.00
N THR A 459 -18.53 -17.33 31.99
CA THR A 459 -19.02 -16.02 31.60
C THR A 459 -18.20 -15.50 30.40
N VAL A 460 -18.89 -15.11 29.32
CA VAL A 460 -18.30 -14.43 28.18
C VAL A 460 -18.75 -12.98 28.17
N SER A 461 -17.82 -12.04 28.13
CA SER A 461 -18.16 -10.63 28.05
C SER A 461 -17.46 -9.94 26.88
N ILE A 462 -18.18 -9.04 26.20
CA ILE A 462 -17.66 -8.19 25.12
C ILE A 462 -17.89 -6.73 25.49
N ALA A 463 -16.81 -5.93 25.47
CA ALA A 463 -16.86 -4.53 25.85
C ALA A 463 -15.99 -3.68 24.93
N VAL A 464 -16.42 -2.42 24.68
CA VAL A 464 -15.58 -1.40 24.02
C VAL A 464 -15.15 -0.37 25.05
N ARG A 465 -13.84 -0.25 25.26
CA ARG A 465 -13.24 0.56 26.32
C ARG A 465 -12.48 1.78 25.76
N GLY A 466 -12.64 2.91 26.46
CA GLY A 466 -11.88 4.14 26.21
C GLY A 466 -12.26 4.87 24.92
N ALA A 467 -11.78 6.13 24.79
CA ALA A 467 -12.02 6.97 23.62
C ALA A 467 -11.32 6.45 22.33
N ASN A 468 -10.34 5.56 22.50
CA ASN A 468 -9.58 4.98 21.39
C ASN A 468 -10.20 3.68 20.85
N GLY A 469 -11.39 3.29 21.33
CA GLY A 469 -12.11 2.12 20.80
C GLY A 469 -11.38 0.80 21.04
N LEU A 470 -10.92 0.50 22.26
CA LEU A 470 -10.32 -0.80 22.59
C LEU A 470 -11.43 -1.85 22.77
N LEU A 471 -11.53 -2.80 21.84
CA LEU A 471 -12.42 -3.95 21.97
C LEU A 471 -11.77 -4.98 22.90
N VAL A 472 -12.50 -5.40 23.92
CA VAL A 472 -12.09 -6.38 24.92
C VAL A 472 -13.11 -7.52 24.94
N VAL A 473 -12.63 -8.75 24.81
CA VAL A 473 -13.43 -9.98 24.99
C VAL A 473 -12.82 -10.75 26.15
N ASP A 474 -13.62 -11.00 27.19
CA ASP A 474 -13.23 -11.78 28.35
C ASP A 474 -14.04 -13.07 28.40
N ILE A 475 -13.37 -14.20 28.64
CA ILE A 475 -13.97 -15.50 28.89
C ILE A 475 -13.42 -16.00 30.25
N GLU A 476 -14.30 -16.15 31.23
CA GLU A 476 -13.97 -16.52 32.59
C GLU A 476 -14.73 -17.80 33.00
N ASP A 477 -14.02 -18.80 33.50
CA ASP A 477 -14.59 -20.05 34.04
C ASP A 477 -14.17 -20.28 35.48
N ASP A 478 -14.97 -21.06 36.23
CA ASP A 478 -14.76 -21.44 37.61
C ASP A 478 -14.08 -22.81 37.76
N GLY A 479 -13.45 -23.32 36.72
CA GLY A 479 -12.91 -24.67 36.66
C GLY A 479 -11.59 -24.88 37.39
N VAL A 480 -10.92 -26.00 37.08
CA VAL A 480 -9.68 -26.45 37.78
C VAL A 480 -8.48 -25.52 37.53
N GLY A 481 -8.57 -24.57 36.60
CA GLY A 481 -7.49 -23.65 36.23
C GLY A 481 -6.27 -24.36 35.61
N PHE A 482 -5.10 -23.71 35.64
CA PHE A 482 -3.89 -24.20 34.98
C PHE A 482 -2.83 -24.63 35.98
N ARG A 483 -2.34 -25.88 35.89
CA ARG A 483 -1.32 -26.45 36.81
C ARG A 483 0.13 -26.03 36.52
N ARG A 484 0.43 -25.38 35.36
CA ARG A 484 1.78 -24.93 34.98
C ARG A 484 1.69 -23.58 34.24
N PRO A 485 2.70 -22.70 34.38
CA PRO A 485 2.86 -21.59 33.41
C PRO A 485 2.97 -22.20 32.02
N LEU A 486 2.12 -21.76 31.11
CA LEU A 486 2.12 -22.17 29.70
C LEU A 486 3.41 -21.65 29.01
N GLN A 487 4.55 -22.31 29.28
CA GLN A 487 5.84 -22.07 28.61
C GLN A 487 6.24 -23.18 27.63
N SER A 488 5.43 -24.24 27.52
CA SER A 488 5.71 -25.28 26.53
C SER A 488 4.54 -25.40 25.57
N ALA A 489 4.80 -25.22 24.33
CA ALA A 489 4.10 -25.70 23.14
C ALA A 489 2.69 -26.26 23.44
N ASP A 490 1.61 -25.49 23.94
CA ASP A 490 0.90 -25.09 22.80
C ASP A 490 -0.06 -26.15 22.33
N SER A 491 -1.22 -26.15 22.94
CA SER A 491 -2.33 -26.67 22.17
C SER A 491 -2.46 -25.81 20.90
N LEU A 492 -2.56 -26.43 19.74
CA LEU A 492 -2.77 -25.78 18.43
C LEU A 492 -3.84 -24.67 18.52
N GLY A 493 -4.86 -24.84 19.39
CA GLY A 493 -5.89 -23.85 19.66
C GLY A 493 -5.38 -22.54 20.23
N MET A 494 -4.46 -22.55 21.20
CA MET A 494 -3.89 -21.30 21.77
C MET A 494 -3.02 -20.55 20.75
N LEU A 495 -2.25 -21.27 19.95
CA LEU A 495 -1.45 -20.67 18.88
C LEU A 495 -2.37 -19.99 17.84
N SER A 496 -3.40 -20.70 17.38
CA SER A 496 -4.38 -20.20 16.43
C SER A 496 -5.13 -18.95 16.95
N MET A 497 -5.53 -18.94 18.22
CA MET A 497 -6.18 -17.77 18.83
C MET A 497 -5.24 -16.55 18.87
N ARG A 498 -3.96 -16.75 19.20
CA ARG A 498 -2.95 -15.67 19.20
C ARG A 498 -2.69 -15.13 17.80
N GLU A 499 -2.49 -15.99 16.81
CA GLU A 499 -2.28 -15.60 15.42
C GLU A 499 -3.45 -14.79 14.85
N ARG A 500 -4.69 -15.21 15.15
CA ARG A 500 -5.90 -14.48 14.75
C ARG A 500 -5.95 -13.08 15.36
N ALA A 501 -5.70 -12.94 16.66
CA ALA A 501 -5.70 -11.64 17.33
C ALA A 501 -4.55 -10.75 16.81
N GLN A 502 -3.35 -11.29 16.62
CA GLN A 502 -2.17 -10.57 16.13
C GLN A 502 -2.36 -10.02 14.72
N ARG A 503 -3.10 -10.70 13.84
CA ARG A 503 -3.46 -10.23 12.50
C ARG A 503 -4.12 -8.84 12.53
N TRP A 504 -4.81 -8.53 13.62
CA TRP A 504 -5.52 -7.27 13.85
C TRP A 504 -4.81 -6.34 14.84
N GLY A 505 -3.51 -6.57 15.09
CA GLY A 505 -2.73 -5.80 16.05
C GLY A 505 -3.15 -6.00 17.50
N GLY A 506 -3.90 -7.09 17.79
CA GLY A 506 -4.40 -7.42 19.11
C GLY A 506 -3.52 -8.41 19.86
N SER A 507 -3.96 -8.77 21.08
CA SER A 507 -3.29 -9.74 21.92
C SER A 507 -4.28 -10.67 22.63
N VAL A 508 -3.81 -11.90 22.94
CA VAL A 508 -4.53 -12.89 23.75
C VAL A 508 -3.72 -13.20 25.00
N VAL A 509 -4.33 -12.98 26.16
CA VAL A 509 -3.72 -13.24 27.46
C VAL A 509 -4.57 -14.28 28.20
N LEU A 510 -3.95 -15.38 28.60
CA LEU A 510 -4.56 -16.42 29.41
C LEU A 510 -4.00 -16.35 30.83
N ARG A 511 -4.88 -16.31 31.83
CA ARG A 511 -4.56 -16.29 33.26
C ARG A 511 -5.37 -17.37 33.99
N GLY A 512 -4.83 -17.93 35.04
CA GLY A 512 -5.50 -18.88 35.88
C GLY A 512 -4.53 -19.49 36.88
N ARG A 513 -5.07 -19.91 38.05
CA ARG A 513 -4.34 -20.64 39.07
C ARG A 513 -5.05 -21.97 39.34
N PRO A 514 -4.33 -22.99 39.80
CA PRO A 514 -4.96 -24.25 40.14
C PRO A 514 -6.09 -24.06 41.15
N GLY A 515 -7.31 -24.45 40.77
CA GLY A 515 -8.50 -24.32 41.58
C GLY A 515 -9.18 -22.95 41.64
N GLU A 516 -8.69 -21.96 40.89
CA GLU A 516 -9.26 -20.60 40.82
C GLU A 516 -9.92 -20.31 39.48
N GLY A 517 -10.07 -21.33 38.62
CA GLY A 517 -10.62 -21.17 37.27
C GLY A 517 -9.64 -20.59 36.26
N GLY A 518 -10.13 -20.32 35.05
CA GLY A 518 -9.41 -19.73 33.94
C GLY A 518 -9.99 -18.38 33.50
N HIS A 519 -9.14 -17.51 32.99
CA HIS A 519 -9.52 -16.22 32.39
C HIS A 519 -8.73 -16.00 31.14
N LEU A 520 -9.42 -15.97 30.00
CA LEU A 520 -8.86 -15.61 28.71
C LEU A 520 -9.34 -14.20 28.32
N ARG A 521 -8.40 -13.30 28.04
CA ARG A 521 -8.68 -11.94 27.59
C ARG A 521 -8.09 -11.70 26.20
N VAL A 522 -8.94 -11.22 25.30
CA VAL A 522 -8.57 -10.75 23.97
C VAL A 522 -8.71 -9.23 23.95
N THR A 523 -7.70 -8.53 23.41
CA THR A 523 -7.74 -7.07 23.24
C THR A 523 -7.36 -6.70 21.82
N ILE A 524 -8.17 -5.84 21.16
CA ILE A 524 -7.92 -5.34 19.80
C ILE A 524 -8.24 -3.85 19.75
N SER A 525 -7.31 -3.05 19.22
CA SER A 525 -7.53 -1.63 18.99
C SER A 525 -8.33 -1.41 17.71
N LEU A 526 -9.50 -0.79 17.82
CA LEU A 526 -10.32 -0.45 16.66
C LEU A 526 -9.84 0.87 16.03
N PRO A 527 -9.84 1.01 14.70
CA PRO A 527 -9.54 2.28 14.06
C PRO A 527 -10.59 3.35 14.45
N ALA A 528 -10.18 4.61 14.54
CA ALA A 528 -10.98 5.73 15.05
C ALA A 528 -12.34 5.95 14.35
N THR A 529 -12.59 5.32 13.21
CA THR A 529 -13.86 5.37 12.46
C THR A 529 -14.92 4.37 12.94
N ALA A 530 -14.58 3.43 13.82
CA ALA A 530 -15.50 2.39 14.29
C ALA A 530 -16.33 2.79 15.52
N GLY A 531 -16.09 3.96 16.09
CA GLY A 531 -16.66 4.39 17.38
C GLY A 531 -17.69 5.52 17.38
N ALA A 532 -18.18 5.99 16.22
CA ALA A 532 -19.13 7.10 16.18
C ALA A 532 -20.37 6.79 15.36
N ALA A 533 -21.34 6.11 15.96
CA ALA A 533 -22.74 6.35 15.59
C ALA A 533 -23.21 7.61 16.34
N PRO A 534 -23.74 8.66 15.70
CA PRO A 534 -24.22 9.85 16.37
C PRO A 534 -25.56 9.53 17.03
N GLY A 535 -25.60 9.65 18.34
CA GLY A 535 -26.84 9.75 19.08
C GLY A 535 -27.07 8.74 20.20
N TRP A 536 -26.35 8.86 21.30
CA TRP A 536 -26.84 8.37 22.60
C TRP A 536 -26.43 9.36 23.69
N SER A 537 -27.42 10.15 24.13
CA SER A 537 -27.35 10.95 25.36
C SER A 537 -27.30 10.01 26.56
N ARG A 538 -26.33 10.27 27.45
CA ARG A 538 -26.33 9.73 28.82
C ARG A 538 -27.60 10.19 29.55
N GLU A 539 -28.54 9.33 29.76
CA GLU A 539 -29.52 9.47 30.83
C GLU A 539 -29.72 8.14 31.53
N ARG A 540 -29.26 8.14 32.78
CA ARG A 540 -29.73 7.46 33.97
C ARG A 540 -29.93 5.93 33.96
N TYR A 541 -29.09 5.25 34.70
CA TYR A 541 -29.54 4.36 35.76
C TYR A 541 -28.62 4.53 36.96
N ASP A 542 -29.22 5.10 38.05
CA ASP A 542 -28.76 5.00 39.45
C ASP A 542 -28.85 3.54 39.95
#